data_4d17baf51b8e04e0cda1493007cc72cd
#
_entry.id   4d17baf51b8e04e0cda1493007cc72cd
#
_cell.length_a   1.000
_cell.length_b   1.000
_cell.length_c   1.000
_cell.angle_alpha   90.00
_cell.angle_beta   90.00
_cell.angle_gamma   90.00
#
_symmetry.space_group_name_H-M   'P 1'
#
loop_
_entity.id
_entity.type
_entity.pdbx_description
1 polymer ?
#
loop_
_entity_poly.entity_id
_entity_poly.type
_entity_poly.pdbx_seq_one_letter_code
_entity_poly.pdbx_strand_id
1 'polypeptide(L)'
;MDIEKIITLHEKLIYKLTTKFYDIPKEDLYQAGVIGLIKAYNNYQPDSSSKFTTYAYPYIYGEMYELASSLRSIKLNKDVLKLYKKIEQTKYLLAQKLERLPSSEELSLYLEIPEPESNRIESMTYELVQYG
;
A
#
# COMPACT_ATOMS: atom_id res chain seq x y z
N MET A 1 -30.39 -6.73 -16.30
CA MET A 1 -29.95 -5.33 -16.36
C MET A 1 -28.52 -5.27 -16.85
N ASP A 2 -28.21 -4.35 -17.72
CA ASP A 2 -26.90 -4.21 -18.32
C ASP A 2 -25.88 -3.67 -17.29
N ILE A 3 -24.68 -4.25 -17.26
CA ILE A 3 -23.60 -3.84 -16.34
C ILE A 3 -23.22 -2.38 -16.58
N GLU A 4 -23.18 -1.93 -17.83
CA GLU A 4 -22.86 -0.54 -18.16
C GLU A 4 -23.86 0.45 -17.52
N LYS A 5 -25.14 0.11 -17.52
CA LYS A 5 -26.16 0.94 -16.88
C LYS A 5 -25.96 1.01 -15.37
N ILE A 6 -25.60 -0.10 -14.74
CA ILE A 6 -25.35 -0.15 -13.29
C ILE A 6 -24.16 0.73 -12.94
N ILE A 7 -23.10 0.66 -13.72
CA ILE A 7 -21.90 1.47 -13.51
C ILE A 7 -22.27 2.97 -13.66
N THR A 8 -23.01 3.32 -14.70
CA THR A 8 -23.43 4.70 -14.94
C THR A 8 -24.30 5.24 -13.81
N LEU A 9 -25.23 4.43 -13.32
CA LEU A 9 -26.13 4.80 -12.22
C LEU A 9 -25.39 5.03 -10.90
N HIS A 10 -24.26 4.35 -10.68
CA HIS A 10 -23.51 4.43 -9.43
C HIS A 10 -22.18 5.17 -9.57
N GLU A 11 -21.94 5.78 -10.72
CA GLU A 11 -20.69 6.49 -11.01
C GLU A 11 -20.38 7.58 -9.99
N LYS A 12 -21.40 8.37 -9.62
CA LYS A 12 -21.22 9.44 -8.61
C LYS A 12 -20.80 8.89 -7.25
N LEU A 13 -21.37 7.76 -6.86
CA LEU A 13 -21.02 7.12 -5.61
C LEU A 13 -19.56 6.64 -5.64
N ILE A 14 -19.15 6.01 -6.75
CA ILE A 14 -17.78 5.54 -6.90
C ILE A 14 -16.80 6.71 -6.81
N TYR A 15 -17.04 7.80 -7.53
CA TYR A 15 -16.18 8.98 -7.48
C TYR A 15 -16.15 9.61 -6.10
N LYS A 16 -17.26 9.66 -5.41
CA LYS A 16 -17.32 10.18 -4.04
C LYS A 16 -16.40 9.36 -3.12
N LEU A 17 -16.39 8.05 -3.25
CA LEU A 17 -15.57 7.18 -2.43
C LEU A 17 -14.08 7.29 -2.75
N THR A 18 -13.71 7.64 -3.99
CA THR A 18 -12.29 7.87 -4.32
C THR A 18 -11.68 9.00 -3.52
N THR A 19 -12.47 9.96 -3.08
CA THR A 19 -11.98 11.11 -2.30
C THR A 19 -11.49 10.71 -0.91
N LYS A 20 -11.82 9.52 -0.44
CA LYS A 20 -11.37 9.01 0.86
C LYS A 20 -9.93 8.48 0.82
N PHE A 21 -9.32 8.39 -0.36
CA PHE A 21 -7.98 7.84 -0.57
C PHE A 21 -7.13 8.86 -1.32
N TYR A 22 -6.61 9.86 -0.59
CA TYR A 22 -5.89 10.99 -1.21
C TYR A 22 -4.53 10.62 -1.82
N ASP A 23 -3.93 9.50 -1.40
CA ASP A 23 -2.58 9.10 -1.79
C ASP A 23 -2.57 8.07 -2.94
N ILE A 24 -3.74 7.73 -3.49
CA ILE A 24 -3.87 6.72 -4.54
C ILE A 24 -4.45 7.39 -5.81
N PRO A 25 -3.95 7.06 -7.01
CA PRO A 25 -4.51 7.61 -8.24
C PRO A 25 -6.01 7.35 -8.37
N LYS A 26 -6.76 8.37 -8.70
CA LYS A 26 -8.21 8.33 -8.77
C LYS A 26 -8.72 7.30 -9.78
N GLU A 27 -8.03 7.17 -10.92
CA GLU A 27 -8.40 6.23 -11.96
C GLU A 27 -8.30 4.78 -11.50
N ASP A 28 -7.24 4.47 -10.74
CA ASP A 28 -7.05 3.12 -10.20
C ASP A 28 -8.12 2.80 -9.16
N LEU A 29 -8.46 3.77 -8.32
CA LEU A 29 -9.53 3.62 -7.34
C LEU A 29 -10.88 3.43 -8.01
N TYR A 30 -11.13 4.16 -9.09
CA TYR A 30 -12.38 4.02 -9.84
C TYR A 30 -12.53 2.61 -10.40
N GLN A 31 -11.48 2.06 -10.99
CA GLN A 31 -11.49 0.70 -11.50
C GLN A 31 -11.76 -0.33 -10.40
N ALA A 32 -11.10 -0.16 -9.25
CA ALA A 32 -11.34 -1.03 -8.09
C ALA A 32 -12.79 -0.93 -7.62
N GLY A 33 -13.34 0.27 -7.58
CA GLY A 33 -14.73 0.51 -7.22
C GLY A 33 -15.71 -0.16 -8.16
N VAL A 34 -15.42 -0.13 -9.46
CA VAL A 34 -16.25 -0.81 -10.47
C VAL A 34 -16.23 -2.33 -10.24
N ILE A 35 -15.07 -2.90 -9.92
CA ILE A 35 -14.96 -4.33 -9.59
C ILE A 35 -15.86 -4.64 -8.38
N GLY A 36 -15.80 -3.81 -7.34
CA GLY A 36 -16.64 -3.98 -6.15
C GLY A 36 -18.13 -3.90 -6.49
N LEU A 37 -18.51 -2.96 -7.34
CA LEU A 37 -19.89 -2.81 -7.80
C LEU A 37 -20.38 -4.06 -8.52
N ILE A 38 -19.57 -4.62 -9.41
CA ILE A 38 -19.90 -5.84 -10.15
C ILE A 38 -20.05 -7.03 -9.19
N LYS A 39 -19.15 -7.17 -8.23
CA LYS A 39 -19.25 -8.21 -7.21
C LYS A 39 -20.54 -8.09 -6.42
N ALA A 40 -20.92 -6.88 -6.02
CA ALA A 40 -22.15 -6.63 -5.31
C ALA A 40 -23.37 -7.00 -6.15
N TYR A 41 -23.36 -6.61 -7.43
CA TYR A 41 -24.46 -6.93 -8.33
C TYR A 41 -24.66 -8.45 -8.48
N ASN A 42 -23.57 -9.19 -8.62
CA ASN A 42 -23.63 -10.64 -8.78
C ASN A 42 -24.12 -11.36 -7.53
N ASN A 43 -23.93 -10.77 -6.36
CA ASN A 43 -24.30 -11.37 -5.08
C ASN A 43 -25.58 -10.82 -4.47
N TYR A 44 -26.16 -9.77 -5.05
CA TYR A 44 -27.33 -9.11 -4.49
C TYR A 44 -28.60 -9.95 -4.69
N GLN A 45 -29.39 -10.04 -3.63
CA GLN A 45 -30.69 -10.72 -3.64
C GLN A 45 -31.79 -9.64 -3.78
N PRO A 46 -32.53 -9.61 -4.92
CA PRO A 46 -33.55 -8.57 -5.14
C PRO A 46 -34.65 -8.52 -4.09
N ASP A 47 -34.91 -9.63 -3.44
CA ASP A 47 -35.97 -9.76 -2.39
C ASP A 47 -35.45 -9.46 -0.98
N SER A 48 -34.18 -8.99 -0.86
CA SER A 48 -33.65 -8.61 0.44
C SER A 48 -34.25 -7.27 0.89
N SER A 49 -34.23 -7.01 2.19
CA SER A 49 -34.75 -5.76 2.76
C SER A 49 -33.87 -4.55 2.49
N SER A 50 -32.63 -4.75 2.06
CA SER A 50 -31.67 -3.68 1.79
C SER A 50 -31.76 -3.19 0.37
N LYS A 51 -31.62 -1.87 0.16
CA LYS A 51 -31.49 -1.28 -1.16
C LYS A 51 -30.13 -1.67 -1.76
N PHE A 52 -30.09 -1.81 -3.08
CA PHE A 52 -28.86 -2.21 -3.76
C PHE A 52 -27.69 -1.26 -3.45
N THR A 53 -27.93 0.05 -3.47
CA THR A 53 -26.88 1.04 -3.19
C THR A 53 -26.26 0.85 -1.81
N THR A 54 -27.10 0.58 -0.79
CA THR A 54 -26.64 0.31 0.56
C THR A 54 -25.82 -0.98 0.61
N TYR A 55 -26.27 -1.99 -0.08
CA TYR A 55 -25.59 -3.28 -0.17
C TYR A 55 -24.24 -3.16 -0.90
N ALA A 56 -24.20 -2.38 -1.98
CA ALA A 56 -23.01 -2.25 -2.81
C ALA A 56 -21.90 -1.41 -2.16
N TYR A 57 -22.25 -0.49 -1.28
CA TYR A 57 -21.29 0.44 -0.67
C TYR A 57 -20.07 -0.28 -0.07
N PRO A 58 -20.22 -1.27 0.83
CA PRO A 58 -19.05 -1.95 1.40
C PRO A 58 -18.25 -2.74 0.37
N TYR A 59 -18.86 -3.23 -0.70
CA TYR A 59 -18.14 -3.90 -1.79
C TYR A 59 -17.25 -2.92 -2.55
N ILE A 60 -17.78 -1.75 -2.88
CA ILE A 60 -17.05 -0.71 -3.60
C ILE A 60 -15.89 -0.20 -2.74
N TYR A 61 -16.18 0.18 -1.51
CA TYR A 61 -15.18 0.69 -0.57
C TYR A 61 -14.12 -0.37 -0.27
N GLY A 62 -14.53 -1.62 -0.05
CA GLY A 62 -13.63 -2.72 0.27
C GLY A 62 -12.60 -2.98 -0.81
N GLU A 63 -13.00 -2.95 -2.09
CA GLU A 63 -12.07 -3.12 -3.20
C GLU A 63 -11.08 -1.96 -3.29
N MET A 64 -11.55 -0.73 -3.08
CA MET A 64 -10.67 0.45 -3.04
C MET A 64 -9.68 0.36 -1.88
N TYR A 65 -10.14 -0.07 -0.71
CA TYR A 65 -9.30 -0.23 0.47
C TYR A 65 -8.21 -1.28 0.24
N GLU A 66 -8.55 -2.42 -0.35
CA GLU A 66 -7.58 -3.46 -0.66
C GLU A 66 -6.52 -2.97 -1.63
N LEU A 67 -6.92 -2.24 -2.67
CA LEU A 67 -5.98 -1.65 -3.62
C LEU A 67 -5.05 -0.67 -2.92
N ALA A 68 -5.61 0.24 -2.11
CA ALA A 68 -4.83 1.24 -1.39
C ALA A 68 -3.82 0.59 -0.44
N SER A 69 -4.25 -0.44 0.29
CA SER A 69 -3.36 -1.17 1.22
C SER A 69 -2.23 -1.86 0.48
N SER A 70 -2.51 -2.50 -0.66
CA SER A 70 -1.50 -3.18 -1.47
C SER A 70 -0.46 -2.19 -2.00
N LEU A 71 -0.90 -1.05 -2.53
CA LEU A 71 0.01 -0.05 -3.08
C LEU A 71 0.87 0.61 -2.00
N ARG A 72 0.31 0.87 -0.82
CA ARG A 72 1.06 1.40 0.32
C ARG A 72 2.11 0.42 0.79
N SER A 73 1.78 -0.87 0.85
CA SER A 73 2.74 -1.91 1.23
C SER A 73 3.89 -2.02 0.25
N ILE A 74 3.61 -1.99 -1.05
CA ILE A 74 4.63 -2.04 -2.10
C ILE A 74 5.56 -0.83 -1.98
N LYS A 75 5.02 0.35 -1.77
CA LYS A 75 5.81 1.58 -1.61
C LYS A 75 6.72 1.49 -0.38
N LEU A 76 6.18 1.04 0.74
CA LEU A 76 6.95 0.88 1.98
C LEU A 76 8.11 -0.09 1.78
N ASN A 77 7.86 -1.23 1.12
CA ASN A 77 8.91 -2.21 0.86
C ASN A 77 10.02 -1.64 -0.03
N LYS A 78 9.67 -0.86 -1.05
CA LYS A 78 10.65 -0.20 -1.92
C LYS A 78 11.49 0.82 -1.13
N ASP A 79 10.86 1.61 -0.28
CA ASP A 79 11.54 2.61 0.54
C ASP A 79 12.49 1.95 1.55
N VAL A 80 12.07 0.86 2.17
CA VAL A 80 12.90 0.08 3.10
C VAL A 80 14.12 -0.51 2.39
N LEU A 81 13.94 -1.09 1.21
CA LEU A 81 15.04 -1.66 0.42
C LEU A 81 16.03 -0.59 -0.01
N LYS A 82 15.54 0.59 -0.42
CA LYS A 82 16.37 1.70 -0.82
C LYS A 82 17.25 2.19 0.35
N LEU A 83 16.65 2.30 1.53
CA LEU A 83 17.36 2.71 2.74
C LEU A 83 18.38 1.65 3.16
N TYR A 84 18.02 0.37 3.08
CA TYR A 84 18.95 -0.73 3.36
C TYR A 84 20.20 -0.66 2.49
N LYS A 85 20.02 -0.46 1.18
CA LYS A 85 21.16 -0.33 0.25
C LYS A 85 22.06 0.81 0.64
N LYS A 86 21.49 1.94 1.04
CA LYS A 86 22.25 3.11 1.48
C LYS A 86 23.06 2.80 2.73
N ILE A 87 22.48 2.11 3.69
CA ILE A 87 23.15 1.68 4.93
C ILE A 87 24.33 0.76 4.61
N GLU A 88 24.13 -0.24 3.76
CA GLU A 88 25.19 -1.19 3.40
C GLU A 88 26.35 -0.51 2.66
N GLN A 89 26.06 0.40 1.74
CA GLN A 89 27.08 1.16 1.04
C GLN A 89 27.90 2.01 2.02
N THR A 90 27.23 2.65 2.97
CA THR A 90 27.89 3.47 3.98
C THR A 90 28.77 2.63 4.91
N LYS A 91 28.29 1.46 5.31
CA LYS A 91 29.08 0.50 6.09
C LYS A 91 30.39 0.15 5.39
N TYR A 92 30.29 -0.15 4.11
CA TYR A 92 31.46 -0.52 3.30
C TYR A 92 32.48 0.61 3.23
N LEU A 93 32.02 1.83 2.96
CA LEU A 93 32.91 2.99 2.87
C LEU A 93 33.56 3.33 4.22
N LEU A 94 32.80 3.27 5.31
CA LEU A 94 33.34 3.52 6.64
C LEU A 94 34.32 2.43 7.06
N ALA A 95 34.05 1.18 6.73
CA ALA A 95 34.96 0.07 7.06
C ALA A 95 36.30 0.26 6.38
N GLN A 96 36.33 0.75 5.16
CA GLN A 96 37.58 1.03 4.45
C GLN A 96 38.37 2.17 5.10
N LYS A 97 37.69 3.24 5.53
CA LYS A 97 38.34 4.37 6.19
C LYS A 97 38.87 4.03 7.57
N LEU A 98 38.09 3.22 8.34
CA LEU A 98 38.43 2.89 9.72
C LEU A 98 39.33 1.64 9.82
N GLU A 99 39.47 0.90 8.74
CA GLU A 99 40.18 -0.39 8.70
C GLU A 99 39.61 -1.41 9.70
N ARG A 100 38.33 -1.27 10.02
CA ARG A 100 37.54 -2.17 10.85
C ARG A 100 36.06 -1.96 10.54
N LEU A 101 35.20 -2.88 10.99
CA LEU A 101 33.76 -2.70 10.83
C LEU A 101 33.29 -1.53 11.71
N PRO A 102 32.45 -0.63 11.18
CA PRO A 102 31.90 0.45 11.99
C PRO A 102 30.89 -0.08 13.00
N SER A 103 30.79 0.58 14.15
CA SER A 103 29.76 0.27 15.13
C SER A 103 28.41 0.85 14.67
N SER A 104 27.33 0.37 15.29
CA SER A 104 25.99 0.92 15.03
C SER A 104 25.92 2.41 15.36
N GLU A 105 26.60 2.84 16.42
CA GLU A 105 26.64 4.25 16.81
C GLU A 105 27.36 5.11 15.76
N GLU A 106 28.50 4.64 15.28
CA GLU A 106 29.27 5.34 14.24
C GLU A 106 28.44 5.45 12.95
N LEU A 107 27.77 4.39 12.57
CA LEU A 107 26.93 4.35 11.37
C LEU A 107 25.75 5.30 11.51
N SER A 108 25.07 5.30 12.65
CA SER A 108 23.96 6.19 12.94
C SER A 108 24.33 7.66 12.85
N LEU A 109 25.49 8.03 13.42
CA LEU A 109 26.00 9.39 13.35
C LEU A 109 26.26 9.81 11.91
N TYR A 110 26.85 8.94 11.12
CA TYR A 110 27.19 9.26 9.73
C TYR A 110 25.95 9.43 8.87
N LEU A 111 24.94 8.57 9.07
CA LEU A 111 23.69 8.59 8.29
C LEU A 111 22.64 9.55 8.85
N GLU A 112 22.87 10.09 10.05
CA GLU A 112 21.89 10.93 10.75
C GLU A 112 20.57 10.20 11.01
N ILE A 113 20.65 8.88 11.27
CA ILE A 113 19.51 8.03 11.55
C ILE A 113 19.67 7.49 12.97
N PRO A 114 18.59 7.49 13.80
CA PRO A 114 18.66 6.88 15.13
C PRO A 114 19.04 5.41 15.05
N GLU A 115 19.94 4.96 15.95
CA GLU A 115 20.43 3.59 15.98
C GLU A 115 19.32 2.53 16.02
N PRO A 116 18.28 2.65 16.87
CA PRO A 116 17.20 1.67 16.90
C PRO A 116 16.45 1.54 15.57
N GLU A 117 16.28 2.64 14.83
CA GLU A 117 15.63 2.63 13.54
C GLU A 117 16.47 1.92 12.49
N SER A 118 17.79 2.18 12.48
CA SER A 118 18.73 1.51 11.58
C SER A 118 18.71 0.00 11.78
N ASN A 119 18.75 -0.47 13.03
CA ASN A 119 18.72 -1.90 13.36
C ASN A 119 17.39 -2.52 12.95
N ARG A 120 16.29 -1.82 13.15
CA ARG A 120 14.96 -2.30 12.76
C ARG A 120 14.84 -2.48 11.25
N ILE A 121 15.38 -1.54 10.48
CA ILE A 121 15.35 -1.61 9.02
C ILE A 121 16.17 -2.79 8.51
N GLU A 122 17.36 -3.03 9.09
CA GLU A 122 18.18 -4.18 8.73
C GLU A 122 17.43 -5.49 8.98
N SER A 123 16.77 -5.63 10.13
CA SER A 123 16.00 -6.82 10.48
C SER A 123 14.84 -7.03 9.53
N MET A 124 14.09 -5.98 9.21
CA MET A 124 12.96 -6.04 8.29
C MET A 124 13.41 -6.44 6.89
N THR A 125 14.53 -5.89 6.43
CA THR A 125 15.06 -6.19 5.09
C THR A 125 15.53 -7.64 5.01
N TYR A 126 16.15 -8.16 6.07
CA TYR A 126 16.55 -9.55 6.13
C TYR A 126 15.35 -10.48 5.93
N GLU A 127 14.25 -10.21 6.61
CA GLU A 127 13.02 -10.99 6.45
C GLU A 127 12.48 -10.93 5.04
N LEU A 128 12.45 -9.74 4.43
CA LEU A 128 11.95 -9.56 3.05
C LEU A 128 12.80 -10.33 2.04
N VAL A 129 14.12 -10.35 2.21
CA VAL A 129 15.02 -11.09 1.33
C VAL A 129 14.83 -12.60 1.49
N GLN A 130 14.57 -13.07 2.71
CA GLN A 130 14.36 -14.49 3.01
C GLN A 130 13.08 -15.03 2.36
N TYR A 131 12.01 -14.24 2.36
CA TYR A 131 10.69 -14.67 1.90
C TYR A 131 10.31 -14.16 0.51
N GLY A 132 11.09 -13.29 -0.04
CA GLY A 132 10.90 -12.74 -1.38
C GLY A 132 11.68 -13.54 -2.40
#